data_14af90d7c08ee21c2f40a18f02ec87fc
#
_entry.id   14af90d7c08ee21c2f40a18f02ec87fc
#
_cell.length_a   1.000
_cell.length_b   1.000
_cell.length_c   1.000
_cell.angle_alpha   90.00
_cell.angle_beta   90.00
_cell.angle_gamma   90.00
#
_symmetry.space_group_name_H-M   'P 1'
#
loop_
_entity.id
_entity.type
_entity.pdbx_description
1 polymer ?
#
loop_
_entity_poly.entity_id
_entity_poly.type
_entity_poly.pdbx_seq_one_letter_code
_entity_poly.pdbx_strand_id
1 'polypeptide(L)'
;VGIDVRVLARAPGPDGGVLVAHLLVDCRDAMGANLVNTLCEALADRVARIAGGRPGLRILSNLTDRRTVTVRCSIDDAQLACEDAAGPEVRAAIAAASRFAELDPYRAATHNKGIMNGVDAVLVATGQDWRAVEAGAHAFACRGGAYRPLAVWRERPGGGGLDGELVMPLAVGTVGGALHVHPGARLALELAGTERADRLAALAGAANLTTNLT
;
A
#
# COMPACT_ATOMS: atom_id res chain seq x y z
N VAL A 1 -8.98 -17.36 6.49
CA VAL A 1 -10.22 -16.54 6.46
C VAL A 1 -10.56 -16.15 7.87
N GLY A 2 -10.87 -14.87 8.10
CA GLY A 2 -11.31 -14.32 9.38
C GLY A 2 -12.48 -13.37 9.18
N ILE A 3 -13.15 -13.02 10.27
CA ILE A 3 -14.23 -12.03 10.28
C ILE A 3 -13.98 -11.08 11.45
N ASP A 4 -13.95 -9.79 11.17
CA ASP A 4 -13.96 -8.73 12.17
C ASP A 4 -15.31 -7.99 12.11
N VAL A 5 -15.91 -7.72 13.27
CA VAL A 5 -17.20 -7.01 13.34
C VAL A 5 -17.02 -5.67 14.03
N ARG A 6 -17.52 -4.60 13.39
CA ARG A 6 -17.47 -3.23 13.93
C ARG A 6 -18.87 -2.63 13.96
N VAL A 7 -19.22 -1.99 15.04
CA VAL A 7 -20.41 -1.17 15.14
C VAL A 7 -20.01 0.28 14.97
N LEU A 8 -20.35 0.89 13.83
CA LEU A 8 -19.93 2.24 13.48
C LEU A 8 -20.84 3.33 14.04
N ALA A 9 -22.14 3.04 14.10
CA ALA A 9 -23.12 3.96 14.67
C ALA A 9 -24.19 3.16 15.40
N ARG A 10 -24.69 3.71 16.52
CA ARG A 10 -25.90 3.25 17.18
C ARG A 10 -26.92 4.39 17.08
N ALA A 11 -27.94 4.25 16.26
CA ALA A 11 -29.00 5.22 16.14
C ALA A 11 -30.26 4.66 16.82
N PRO A 12 -30.96 5.46 17.64
CA PRO A 12 -32.30 5.13 18.09
C PRO A 12 -33.26 5.25 16.90
N GLY A 13 -34.07 4.23 16.63
CA GLY A 13 -35.08 4.28 15.58
C GLY A 13 -35.05 3.06 14.63
N PRO A 14 -35.97 3.03 13.66
CA PRO A 14 -36.15 1.88 12.77
C PRO A 14 -34.98 1.62 11.81
N ASP A 15 -34.14 2.62 11.58
CA ASP A 15 -32.94 2.47 10.72
C ASP A 15 -31.73 1.91 11.45
N GLY A 16 -31.82 1.71 12.79
CA GLY A 16 -30.81 1.02 13.60
C GLY A 16 -29.40 1.62 13.45
N GLY A 17 -28.41 0.93 13.97
CA GLY A 17 -27.02 1.29 13.80
C GLY A 17 -26.41 0.74 12.48
N VAL A 18 -25.19 1.15 12.19
CA VAL A 18 -24.40 0.60 11.10
C VAL A 18 -23.44 -0.45 11.66
N LEU A 19 -23.65 -1.71 11.27
CA LEU A 19 -22.76 -2.83 11.59
C LEU A 19 -22.00 -3.23 10.33
N VAL A 20 -20.69 -3.36 10.45
CA VAL A 20 -19.82 -3.83 9.38
C VAL A 20 -19.20 -5.17 9.75
N ALA A 21 -19.42 -6.17 8.91
CA ALA A 21 -18.71 -7.44 8.97
C ALA A 21 -17.56 -7.41 7.93
N HIS A 22 -16.32 -7.34 8.39
CA HIS A 22 -15.14 -7.42 7.54
C HIS A 22 -14.76 -8.88 7.33
N LEU A 23 -14.78 -9.31 6.07
CA LEU A 23 -14.27 -10.62 5.67
C LEU A 23 -12.77 -10.48 5.34
N LEU A 24 -11.94 -11.19 6.07
CA LEU A 24 -10.49 -11.24 5.87
C LEU A 24 -10.17 -12.49 5.06
N VAL A 25 -9.71 -12.29 3.82
CA VAL A 25 -9.48 -13.37 2.85
C VAL A 25 -8.04 -13.35 2.39
N ASP A 26 -7.35 -14.47 2.50
CA ASP A 26 -6.05 -14.68 1.88
C ASP A 26 -6.25 -15.01 0.38
N CYS A 27 -5.98 -14.05 -0.47
CA CYS A 27 -6.15 -14.15 -1.91
C CYS A 27 -4.93 -14.75 -2.63
N ARG A 28 -3.86 -15.11 -1.91
CA ARG A 28 -2.63 -15.65 -2.47
C ARG A 28 -2.07 -14.76 -3.60
N ASP A 29 -1.89 -15.35 -4.79
CA ASP A 29 -1.33 -14.67 -5.96
C ASP A 29 -2.37 -13.89 -6.78
N ALA A 30 -3.64 -13.89 -6.38
CA ALA A 30 -4.65 -13.01 -6.96
C ALA A 30 -4.66 -11.64 -6.25
N MET A 31 -4.99 -10.58 -6.98
CA MET A 31 -5.31 -9.28 -6.37
C MET A 31 -6.49 -9.43 -5.39
N GLY A 32 -7.51 -10.18 -5.78
CA GLY A 32 -8.58 -10.63 -4.89
C GLY A 32 -9.92 -9.91 -5.03
N ALA A 33 -10.04 -8.85 -5.83
CA ALA A 33 -11.25 -8.04 -5.92
C ALA A 33 -12.54 -8.87 -6.21
N ASN A 34 -12.52 -9.66 -7.27
CA ASN A 34 -13.66 -10.49 -7.65
C ASN A 34 -13.95 -11.58 -6.61
N LEU A 35 -12.91 -12.19 -6.05
CA LEU A 35 -13.05 -13.22 -5.01
C LEU A 35 -13.75 -12.67 -3.78
N VAL A 36 -13.28 -11.51 -3.27
CA VAL A 36 -13.84 -10.87 -2.09
C VAL A 36 -15.28 -10.43 -2.33
N ASN A 37 -15.56 -9.78 -3.47
CA ASN A 37 -16.91 -9.34 -3.81
C ASN A 37 -17.87 -10.53 -3.92
N THR A 38 -17.47 -11.62 -4.57
CA THR A 38 -18.28 -12.86 -4.64
C THR A 38 -18.59 -13.43 -3.26
N LEU A 39 -17.60 -13.44 -2.35
CA LEU A 39 -17.81 -13.89 -0.97
C LEU A 39 -18.75 -12.96 -0.20
N CYS A 40 -18.61 -11.64 -0.36
CA CYS A 40 -19.52 -10.67 0.26
C CYS A 40 -20.96 -10.89 -0.18
N GLU A 41 -21.21 -11.09 -1.48
CA GLU A 41 -22.53 -11.37 -2.02
C GLU A 41 -23.09 -12.70 -1.49
N ALA A 42 -22.30 -13.75 -1.49
CA ALA A 42 -22.73 -15.07 -1.05
C ALA A 42 -23.07 -15.13 0.45
N LEU A 43 -22.44 -14.31 1.27
CA LEU A 43 -22.62 -14.33 2.73
C LEU A 43 -23.60 -13.26 3.26
N ALA A 44 -23.98 -12.29 2.43
CA ALA A 44 -24.75 -11.11 2.85
C ALA A 44 -26.03 -11.45 3.60
N ASP A 45 -26.87 -12.31 3.03
CA ASP A 45 -28.16 -12.69 3.63
C ASP A 45 -28.00 -13.47 4.93
N ARG A 46 -26.93 -14.28 5.03
CA ARG A 46 -26.63 -15.02 6.25
C ARG A 46 -26.20 -14.09 7.37
N VAL A 47 -25.31 -13.14 7.06
CA VAL A 47 -24.84 -12.11 8.01
C VAL A 47 -26.01 -11.23 8.46
N ALA A 48 -26.86 -10.77 7.53
CA ALA A 48 -28.02 -9.95 7.83
C ALA A 48 -29.02 -10.66 8.78
N ARG A 49 -29.29 -11.94 8.55
CA ARG A 49 -30.16 -12.74 9.45
C ARG A 49 -29.59 -12.88 10.86
N ILE A 50 -28.27 -13.10 10.98
CA ILE A 50 -27.58 -13.21 12.28
C ILE A 50 -27.60 -11.86 13.01
N ALA A 51 -27.38 -10.77 12.29
CA ALA A 51 -27.35 -9.42 12.85
C ALA A 51 -28.74 -8.83 13.14
N GLY A 52 -29.83 -9.47 12.66
CA GLY A 52 -31.18 -8.92 12.76
C GLY A 52 -31.40 -7.66 11.94
N GLY A 53 -30.66 -7.48 10.81
CA GLY A 53 -30.70 -6.29 9.99
C GLY A 53 -30.93 -6.57 8.50
N ARG A 54 -30.70 -5.55 7.68
CA ARG A 54 -30.76 -5.64 6.21
C ARG A 54 -29.35 -5.53 5.63
N PRO A 55 -29.01 -6.30 4.58
CA PRO A 55 -27.71 -6.16 3.93
C PRO A 55 -27.62 -4.79 3.22
N GLY A 56 -26.52 -4.09 3.46
CA GLY A 56 -26.14 -2.86 2.75
C GLY A 56 -25.14 -3.15 1.61
N LEU A 57 -24.04 -2.39 1.59
CA LEU A 57 -22.96 -2.61 0.62
C LEU A 57 -22.26 -3.94 0.84
N ARG A 58 -22.00 -4.66 -0.24
CA ARG A 58 -21.37 -5.98 -0.30
C ARG A 58 -20.16 -5.90 -1.23
N ILE A 59 -19.14 -5.18 -0.76
CA ILE A 59 -18.00 -4.79 -1.61
C ILE A 59 -16.70 -4.84 -0.81
N LEU A 60 -15.59 -5.04 -1.49
CA LEU A 60 -14.24 -4.97 -0.92
C LEU A 60 -13.94 -3.57 -0.35
N SER A 61 -12.91 -3.50 0.48
CA SER A 61 -12.24 -2.24 0.83
C SER A 61 -10.89 -2.16 0.14
N ASN A 62 -10.55 -0.99 -0.40
CA ASN A 62 -9.22 -0.72 -0.95
C ASN A 62 -8.19 -0.43 0.15
N LEU A 63 -8.61 -0.15 1.39
CA LEU A 63 -7.71 -0.10 2.54
C LEU A 63 -7.32 -1.53 2.96
N THR A 64 -6.36 -2.11 2.27
CA THR A 64 -5.87 -3.47 2.50
C THR A 64 -4.72 -3.48 3.51
N ASP A 65 -4.95 -2.89 4.68
CA ASP A 65 -3.98 -2.64 5.74
C ASP A 65 -3.32 -3.90 6.34
N ARG A 66 -3.85 -5.08 6.02
CA ARG A 66 -3.27 -6.38 6.38
C ARG A 66 -2.49 -7.05 5.24
N ARG A 67 -2.46 -6.45 4.06
CA ARG A 67 -1.67 -6.90 2.91
C ARG A 67 -0.65 -5.84 2.54
N THR A 68 0.34 -5.70 3.40
CA THR A 68 1.38 -4.67 3.31
C THR A 68 2.68 -5.23 2.78
N VAL A 69 3.46 -4.35 2.15
CA VAL A 69 4.88 -4.55 1.87
C VAL A 69 5.69 -3.68 2.82
N THR A 70 6.81 -4.21 3.28
CA THR A 70 7.85 -3.46 3.98
C THR A 70 9.13 -3.59 3.19
N VAL A 71 9.70 -2.46 2.78
CA VAL A 71 11.00 -2.40 2.10
C VAL A 71 11.96 -1.62 2.97
N ARG A 72 13.16 -2.17 3.14
CA ARG A 72 14.25 -1.51 3.87
C ARG A 72 15.49 -1.45 3.01
N CYS A 73 16.21 -0.35 3.11
CA CYS A 73 17.53 -0.24 2.51
C CYS A 73 18.47 0.53 3.43
N SER A 74 19.77 0.28 3.25
CA SER A 74 20.85 0.99 3.92
C SER A 74 21.81 1.48 2.86
N ILE A 75 22.23 2.74 2.94
CA ILE A 75 23.12 3.39 1.97
C ILE A 75 24.27 3.99 2.77
N ASP A 76 25.50 3.65 2.39
CA ASP A 76 26.70 4.23 3.03
C ASP A 76 26.99 5.63 2.51
N ASP A 77 27.64 6.48 3.33
CA ASP A 77 28.00 7.86 2.97
C ASP A 77 28.78 7.93 1.66
N ALA A 78 29.65 6.95 1.41
CA ALA A 78 30.41 6.89 0.15
C ALA A 78 29.53 6.73 -1.10
N GLN A 79 28.36 6.12 -0.97
CA GLN A 79 27.38 5.94 -2.05
C GLN A 79 26.45 7.15 -2.21
N LEU A 80 26.32 7.97 -1.17
CA LEU A 80 25.52 9.19 -1.17
C LEU A 80 26.29 10.40 -1.75
N ALA A 81 27.62 10.35 -1.76
CA ALA A 81 28.44 11.43 -2.27
C ALA A 81 28.16 11.69 -3.75
N CYS A 82 28.08 12.96 -4.15
CA CYS A 82 27.92 13.41 -5.52
C CYS A 82 28.96 14.49 -5.84
N GLU A 83 28.95 15.02 -7.08
CA GLU A 83 29.95 16.03 -7.52
C GLU A 83 29.94 17.28 -6.65
N ASP A 84 28.76 17.68 -6.13
CA ASP A 84 28.57 18.96 -5.45
C ASP A 84 28.51 18.82 -3.92
N ALA A 85 28.43 17.60 -3.34
CA ALA A 85 28.27 17.42 -1.90
C ALA A 85 28.88 16.13 -1.38
N ALA A 86 29.44 16.22 -0.16
CA ALA A 86 29.95 15.05 0.55
C ALA A 86 28.81 14.15 1.08
N GLY A 87 29.05 12.85 1.14
CA GLY A 87 28.04 11.89 1.59
C GLY A 87 27.37 12.20 2.94
N PRO A 88 28.12 12.62 3.98
CA PRO A 88 27.52 13.06 5.25
C PRO A 88 26.56 14.25 5.11
N GLU A 89 26.84 15.18 4.21
CA GLU A 89 25.98 16.35 3.96
C GLU A 89 24.69 15.92 3.26
N VAL A 90 24.79 15.07 2.25
CA VAL A 90 23.65 14.50 1.53
C VAL A 90 22.78 13.67 2.49
N ARG A 91 23.40 12.83 3.34
CA ARG A 91 22.71 12.07 4.37
C ARG A 91 21.88 12.97 5.28
N ALA A 92 22.50 14.02 5.83
CA ALA A 92 21.83 14.95 6.73
C ALA A 92 20.66 15.67 6.03
N ALA A 93 20.84 16.07 4.75
CA ALA A 93 19.80 16.72 3.96
C ALA A 93 18.59 15.79 3.72
N ILE A 94 18.82 14.52 3.35
CA ILE A 94 17.76 13.53 3.14
C ILE A 94 17.02 13.26 4.46
N ALA A 95 17.73 13.06 5.58
CA ALA A 95 17.13 12.84 6.89
C ALA A 95 16.28 14.05 7.33
N ALA A 96 16.75 15.26 7.09
CA ALA A 96 16.01 16.49 7.37
C ALA A 96 14.75 16.61 6.50
N ALA A 97 14.83 16.32 5.20
CA ALA A 97 13.68 16.32 4.29
C ALA A 97 12.64 15.27 4.68
N SER A 98 13.08 14.07 5.08
CA SER A 98 12.20 13.03 5.62
C SER A 98 11.52 13.48 6.91
N ARG A 99 12.27 14.10 7.83
CA ARG A 99 11.72 14.65 9.07
C ARG A 99 10.69 15.74 8.79
N PHE A 100 10.90 16.58 7.78
CA PHE A 100 9.92 17.59 7.38
C PHE A 100 8.61 16.94 6.94
N ALA A 101 8.66 15.88 6.13
CA ALA A 101 7.45 15.15 5.73
C ALA A 101 6.69 14.52 6.93
N GLU A 102 7.40 14.13 7.98
CA GLU A 102 6.75 13.62 9.20
C GLU A 102 6.04 14.69 10.01
N LEU A 103 6.49 15.93 9.94
CA LEU A 103 5.97 17.05 10.72
C LEU A 103 4.84 17.80 10.01
N ASP A 104 4.89 17.85 8.67
CA ASP A 104 3.99 18.66 7.85
C ASP A 104 3.19 17.80 6.85
N PRO A 105 1.84 17.78 6.96
CA PRO A 105 1.00 17.02 6.04
C PRO A 105 1.06 17.51 4.59
N TYR A 106 1.35 18.78 4.34
CA TYR A 106 1.52 19.30 2.98
C TYR A 106 2.78 18.70 2.34
N ARG A 107 3.88 18.67 3.09
CA ARG A 107 5.11 18.01 2.62
C ARG A 107 4.91 16.50 2.49
N ALA A 108 4.23 15.85 3.42
CA ALA A 108 3.89 14.43 3.36
C ALA A 108 3.09 14.07 2.10
N ALA A 109 2.14 14.91 1.69
CA ALA A 109 1.35 14.69 0.48
C ALA A 109 2.23 14.67 -0.78
N THR A 110 3.17 15.62 -0.90
CA THR A 110 4.12 15.67 -2.01
C THR A 110 5.11 14.50 -1.95
N HIS A 111 5.57 14.14 -0.76
CA HIS A 111 6.43 12.98 -0.56
C HIS A 111 5.76 11.67 -0.99
N ASN A 112 4.53 11.43 -0.55
CA ASN A 112 3.78 10.22 -0.91
C ASN A 112 3.42 10.19 -2.41
N LYS A 113 3.12 11.35 -3.02
CA LYS A 113 2.96 11.42 -4.48
C LYS A 113 4.24 10.99 -5.20
N GLY A 114 5.39 11.41 -4.72
CA GLY A 114 6.69 10.96 -5.25
C GLY A 114 6.86 9.45 -5.14
N ILE A 115 6.47 8.86 -3.99
CA ILE A 115 6.43 7.42 -3.79
C ILE A 115 5.56 6.74 -4.84
N MET A 116 4.36 7.22 -5.09
CA MET A 116 3.45 6.61 -6.06
C MET A 116 3.97 6.69 -7.50
N ASN A 117 4.83 7.65 -7.87
CA ASN A 117 5.43 7.68 -9.21
C ASN A 117 6.17 6.37 -9.55
N GLY A 118 6.95 5.84 -8.63
CA GLY A 118 7.67 4.58 -8.84
C GLY A 118 6.76 3.34 -8.74
N VAL A 119 5.87 3.33 -7.74
CA VAL A 119 4.92 2.23 -7.55
C VAL A 119 3.99 2.12 -8.75
N ASP A 120 3.34 3.21 -9.16
CA ASP A 120 2.36 3.22 -10.26
C ASP A 120 2.99 2.84 -11.60
N ALA A 121 4.24 3.22 -11.84
CA ALA A 121 4.93 2.81 -13.05
C ALA A 121 5.00 1.27 -13.18
N VAL A 122 5.31 0.57 -12.08
CA VAL A 122 5.32 -0.89 -12.04
C VAL A 122 3.89 -1.45 -12.16
N LEU A 123 2.93 -0.87 -11.46
CA LEU A 123 1.55 -1.32 -11.46
C LEU A 123 0.90 -1.19 -12.85
N VAL A 124 1.10 -0.06 -13.52
CA VAL A 124 0.59 0.17 -14.88
C VAL A 124 1.24 -0.79 -15.88
N ALA A 125 2.57 -0.94 -15.82
CA ALA A 125 3.28 -1.85 -16.71
C ALA A 125 2.82 -3.30 -16.54
N THR A 126 2.53 -3.73 -15.32
CA THR A 126 2.10 -5.11 -15.01
C THR A 126 0.59 -5.30 -14.99
N GLY A 127 -0.20 -4.31 -15.45
CA GLY A 127 -1.65 -4.41 -15.58
C GLY A 127 -2.42 -4.51 -14.26
N GLN A 128 -1.88 -3.95 -13.18
CA GLN A 128 -2.53 -3.92 -11.87
C GLN A 128 -3.54 -2.76 -11.75
N ASP A 129 -4.42 -2.84 -10.76
CA ASP A 129 -5.32 -1.73 -10.41
C ASP A 129 -4.58 -0.69 -9.56
N TRP A 130 -3.85 0.21 -10.23
CA TRP A 130 -3.08 1.28 -9.59
C TRP A 130 -3.96 2.23 -8.77
N ARG A 131 -5.20 2.53 -9.20
CA ARG A 131 -6.11 3.40 -8.47
C ARG A 131 -6.55 2.79 -7.12
N ALA A 132 -6.79 1.49 -7.10
CA ALA A 132 -7.10 0.77 -5.86
C ALA A 132 -5.91 0.82 -4.88
N VAL A 133 -4.69 0.67 -5.39
CA VAL A 133 -3.46 0.76 -4.57
C VAL A 133 -3.25 2.17 -4.07
N GLU A 134 -3.39 3.22 -4.90
CA GLU A 134 -3.30 4.61 -4.46
C GLU A 134 -4.30 4.92 -3.34
N ALA A 135 -5.57 4.57 -3.53
CA ALA A 135 -6.61 4.78 -2.52
C ALA A 135 -6.24 4.10 -1.19
N GLY A 136 -5.75 2.87 -1.24
CA GLY A 136 -5.28 2.14 -0.08
C GLY A 136 -4.08 2.78 0.59
N ALA A 137 -3.09 3.23 -0.18
CA ALA A 137 -1.87 3.86 0.30
C ALA A 137 -2.15 5.18 1.02
N HIS A 138 -2.95 6.06 0.42
CA HIS A 138 -3.31 7.34 1.03
C HIS A 138 -4.20 7.17 2.27
N ALA A 139 -5.16 6.24 2.25
CA ALA A 139 -5.93 5.90 3.44
C ALA A 139 -5.05 5.35 4.57
N PHE A 140 -4.08 4.51 4.24
CA PHE A 140 -3.11 3.96 5.19
C PHE A 140 -2.19 5.04 5.78
N ALA A 141 -1.80 6.03 4.99
CA ALA A 141 -1.03 7.18 5.47
C ALA A 141 -1.78 7.99 6.56
N CYS A 142 -3.11 7.92 6.60
CA CYS A 142 -3.97 8.57 7.60
C CYS A 142 -4.29 7.70 8.83
N ARG A 143 -3.85 6.44 8.92
CA ARG A 143 -4.27 5.50 9.97
C ARG A 143 -4.00 5.94 11.41
N GLY A 144 -3.06 6.83 11.61
CA GLY A 144 -2.71 7.40 12.91
C GLY A 144 -3.44 8.70 13.26
N GLY A 145 -4.51 9.07 12.54
CA GLY A 145 -5.28 10.30 12.76
C GLY A 145 -4.69 11.56 12.10
N ALA A 146 -3.52 11.45 11.49
CA ALA A 146 -2.89 12.50 10.68
C ALA A 146 -2.24 11.88 9.46
N TYR A 147 -2.22 12.63 8.35
CA TYR A 147 -1.56 12.20 7.12
C TYR A 147 -0.04 12.20 7.32
N ARG A 148 0.61 11.06 7.06
CA ARG A 148 2.03 10.81 7.32
C ARG A 148 2.73 10.24 6.07
N PRO A 149 4.07 10.38 5.99
CA PRO A 149 4.82 9.75 4.92
C PRO A 149 4.75 8.22 5.02
N LEU A 150 4.71 7.55 3.87
CA LEU A 150 4.75 6.09 3.75
C LEU A 150 6.19 5.56 3.84
N ALA A 151 7.18 6.40 3.52
CA ALA A 151 8.60 6.09 3.66
C ALA A 151 9.25 7.08 4.62
N VAL A 152 10.21 6.59 5.39
CA VAL A 152 11.02 7.40 6.31
C VAL A 152 12.49 7.08 6.13
N TRP A 153 13.32 8.12 6.25
CA TRP A 153 14.76 8.03 6.18
C TRP A 153 15.38 8.53 7.48
N ARG A 154 16.36 7.79 7.99
CA ARG A 154 17.06 8.09 9.24
C ARG A 154 18.55 7.96 9.05
N GLU A 155 19.29 8.85 9.70
CA GLU A 155 20.72 8.62 9.86
C GLU A 155 20.95 7.33 10.66
N ARG A 156 21.90 6.52 10.20
CA ARG A 156 22.28 5.28 10.89
C ARG A 156 22.83 5.62 12.28
N PRO A 157 22.41 4.92 13.34
CA PRO A 157 23.01 5.07 14.67
C PRO A 157 24.54 4.86 14.61
N GLY A 158 25.30 5.85 15.08
CA GLY A 158 26.77 5.84 14.99
C GLY A 158 27.33 6.50 13.73
N GLY A 159 26.48 6.95 12.80
CA GLY A 159 26.88 7.63 11.57
C GLY A 159 27.25 6.67 10.43
N GLY A 160 27.86 7.23 9.36
CA GLY A 160 28.40 6.46 8.24
C GLY A 160 27.39 6.02 7.18
N GLY A 161 26.09 6.31 7.36
CA GLY A 161 25.08 5.96 6.37
C GLY A 161 23.66 6.37 6.72
N LEU A 162 22.76 6.08 5.80
CA LEU A 162 21.33 6.37 5.84
C LEU A 162 20.54 5.07 5.76
N ASP A 163 19.54 4.93 6.63
CA ASP A 163 18.60 3.80 6.62
C ASP A 163 17.22 4.28 6.20
N GLY A 164 16.62 3.58 5.23
CA GLY A 164 15.29 3.86 4.70
C GLY A 164 14.32 2.72 4.97
N GLU A 165 13.08 3.06 5.31
CA GLU A 165 11.97 2.11 5.44
C GLU A 165 10.73 2.66 4.75
N LEU A 166 10.12 1.85 3.87
CA LEU A 166 8.81 2.07 3.28
C LEU A 166 7.84 1.02 3.83
N VAL A 167 6.66 1.44 4.26
CA VAL A 167 5.56 0.53 4.64
C VAL A 167 4.26 1.02 4.00
N MET A 168 3.65 0.18 3.16
CA MET A 168 2.37 0.52 2.53
C MET A 168 1.54 -0.72 2.18
N PRO A 169 0.21 -0.62 2.09
CA PRO A 169 -0.60 -1.68 1.52
C PRO A 169 -0.33 -1.77 0.01
N LEU A 170 -0.19 -3.00 -0.49
CA LEU A 170 0.10 -3.27 -1.89
C LEU A 170 -0.57 -4.56 -2.35
N ALA A 171 -1.88 -4.46 -2.64
CA ALA A 171 -2.68 -5.58 -3.11
C ALA A 171 -2.54 -5.74 -4.62
N VAL A 172 -1.57 -6.53 -5.05
CA VAL A 172 -1.30 -6.88 -6.44
C VAL A 172 -1.56 -8.36 -6.68
N GLY A 173 -1.63 -8.76 -7.94
CA GLY A 173 -1.77 -10.16 -8.33
C GLY A 173 -0.93 -10.51 -9.55
N THR A 174 -0.57 -11.78 -9.67
CA THR A 174 0.13 -12.34 -10.83
C THR A 174 -0.76 -13.32 -11.59
N VAL A 175 -1.95 -13.60 -11.08
CA VAL A 175 -2.92 -14.53 -11.69
C VAL A 175 -4.31 -13.89 -11.82
N GLY A 176 -5.04 -14.31 -12.83
CA GLY A 176 -6.44 -13.92 -13.07
C GLY A 176 -6.61 -12.61 -13.84
N GLY A 177 -7.86 -12.31 -14.19
CA GLY A 177 -8.26 -11.06 -14.84
C GLY A 177 -7.60 -10.82 -16.19
N ALA A 178 -7.31 -9.55 -16.47
CA ALA A 178 -6.72 -9.07 -17.72
C ALA A 178 -5.25 -9.48 -17.91
N LEU A 179 -4.57 -9.96 -16.88
CA LEU A 179 -3.14 -10.29 -16.91
C LEU A 179 -2.81 -11.36 -17.98
N HIS A 180 -3.72 -12.31 -18.21
CA HIS A 180 -3.52 -13.36 -19.20
C HIS A 180 -3.80 -12.91 -20.64
N VAL A 181 -4.60 -11.86 -20.83
CA VAL A 181 -5.04 -11.42 -22.16
C VAL A 181 -4.31 -10.16 -22.65
N HIS A 182 -3.67 -9.39 -21.76
CA HIS A 182 -2.93 -8.19 -22.12
C HIS A 182 -1.45 -8.51 -22.42
N PRO A 183 -1.00 -8.46 -23.69
CA PRO A 183 0.36 -8.87 -24.05
C PRO A 183 1.45 -8.08 -23.33
N GLY A 184 1.26 -6.75 -23.18
CA GLY A 184 2.21 -5.88 -22.49
C GLY A 184 2.37 -6.23 -21.00
N ALA A 185 1.27 -6.53 -20.30
CA ALA A 185 1.33 -6.93 -18.91
C ALA A 185 2.05 -8.27 -18.71
N ARG A 186 1.81 -9.23 -19.60
CA ARG A 186 2.54 -10.52 -19.62
C ARG A 186 4.03 -10.30 -19.80
N LEU A 187 4.42 -9.54 -20.83
CA LEU A 187 5.83 -9.21 -21.07
C LEU A 187 6.47 -8.53 -19.88
N ALA A 188 5.77 -7.57 -19.24
CA ALA A 188 6.28 -6.88 -18.07
C ALA A 188 6.49 -7.82 -16.88
N LEU A 189 5.58 -8.77 -16.64
CA LEU A 189 5.73 -9.79 -15.60
C LEU A 189 6.87 -10.75 -15.90
N GLU A 190 7.06 -11.15 -17.16
CA GLU A 190 8.18 -11.97 -17.61
C GLU A 190 9.52 -11.24 -17.38
N LEU A 191 9.60 -9.96 -17.76
CA LEU A 191 10.79 -9.12 -17.53
C LEU A 191 11.06 -8.89 -16.03
N ALA A 192 10.01 -8.76 -15.23
CA ALA A 192 10.12 -8.65 -13.78
C ALA A 192 10.60 -9.96 -13.11
N GLY A 193 10.58 -11.07 -13.84
CA GLY A 193 11.04 -12.37 -13.35
C GLY A 193 10.26 -12.90 -12.15
N THR A 194 8.95 -12.55 -12.06
CA THR A 194 8.16 -12.95 -10.90
C THR A 194 6.81 -13.54 -11.28
N GLU A 195 6.51 -14.71 -10.70
CA GLU A 195 5.23 -15.39 -10.81
C GLU A 195 4.38 -15.26 -9.53
N ARG A 196 4.93 -14.64 -8.49
CA ARG A 196 4.30 -14.51 -7.16
C ARG A 196 3.93 -13.07 -6.86
N ALA A 197 2.72 -12.88 -6.32
CA ALA A 197 2.22 -11.56 -5.97
C ALA A 197 3.04 -10.86 -4.86
N ASP A 198 3.57 -11.60 -3.89
CA ASP A 198 4.42 -11.05 -2.84
C ASP A 198 5.75 -10.51 -3.39
N ARG A 199 6.33 -11.17 -4.40
CA ARG A 199 7.54 -10.70 -5.08
C ARG A 199 7.27 -9.49 -5.96
N LEU A 200 6.14 -9.46 -6.66
CA LEU A 200 5.72 -8.28 -7.42
C LEU A 200 5.50 -7.07 -6.50
N ALA A 201 4.87 -7.27 -5.35
CA ALA A 201 4.71 -6.23 -4.33
C ALA A 201 6.06 -5.73 -3.81
N ALA A 202 6.99 -6.64 -3.53
CA ALA A 202 8.34 -6.26 -3.10
C ALA A 202 9.08 -5.46 -4.17
N LEU A 203 8.98 -5.85 -5.45
CA LEU A 203 9.57 -5.15 -6.58
C LEU A 203 9.00 -3.73 -6.72
N ALA A 204 7.66 -3.59 -6.71
CA ALA A 204 7.00 -2.30 -6.82
C ALA A 204 7.36 -1.37 -5.63
N GLY A 205 7.44 -1.90 -4.42
CA GLY A 205 7.89 -1.15 -3.26
C GLY A 205 9.37 -0.75 -3.35
N ALA A 206 10.24 -1.65 -3.81
CA ALA A 206 11.68 -1.38 -3.94
C ALA A 206 11.99 -0.36 -5.03
N ALA A 207 11.32 -0.42 -6.19
CA ALA A 207 11.50 0.52 -7.29
C ALA A 207 11.30 1.97 -6.83
N ASN A 208 10.51 2.18 -5.82
CA ASN A 208 10.23 3.51 -5.31
C ASN A 208 11.22 4.00 -4.23
N LEU A 209 11.71 3.12 -3.37
CA LEU A 209 12.63 3.54 -2.32
C LEU A 209 13.95 4.10 -2.91
N THR A 210 14.31 3.65 -4.11
CA THR A 210 15.51 4.10 -4.84
C THR A 210 15.30 5.35 -5.69
N THR A 211 14.06 5.64 -6.13
CA THR A 211 13.76 6.81 -6.98
C THR A 211 13.44 8.08 -6.19
N ASN A 212 13.23 7.98 -4.90
CA ASN A 212 12.76 9.08 -4.05
C ASN A 212 13.84 9.72 -3.18
N LEU A 213 15.11 9.53 -3.54
CA LEU A 213 16.27 10.13 -2.88
C LEU A 213 16.63 11.52 -3.42
N THR A 214 15.91 12.00 -4.45
CA THR A 214 16.14 13.31 -5.07
C THR A 214 15.09 14.35 -4.67
#